data_7cfdd01cdcd489ab5aa76451964838cf
#
_entry.id   7cfdd01cdcd489ab5aa76451964838cf
#
_cell.length_a   1.000
_cell.length_b   1.000
_cell.length_c   1.000
_cell.angle_alpha   90.00
_cell.angle_beta   90.00
_cell.angle_gamma   90.00
#
_symmetry.space_group_name_H-M   'P 1'
#
loop_
_entity.id
_entity.type
_entity.pdbx_description
1 polymer ?
#
loop_
_entity_poly.entity_id
_entity_poly.type
_entity_poly.pdbx_seq_one_letter_code
_entity_poly.pdbx_strand_id
1 'polypeptide(L)'
;MFLTSPSLKFPIYSRLLISLMISLMLVTVTGCRKDKIEDGRQASEMYSDAKRYLDAQNWGRAIRSYQTLATRYPFGRYTEQSQLELAYAYHKAGNPEAALSTADRFIRTYPSHPNVDYAFYIRGLTNYEQRVGFMERMMPSRVRDRDQTAARESFRDFDELIRRFPDSRYAPDARQRMVFLRNNLSFYELDVARYYLRRKAYVASANRARYAIETYPGSPEMGNALEILHISYTEMGLPELAEDTMKVLVLNYPDHPYLVGEKEGFFRRMWPFGKD
;
A
#
# COMPACT_ATOMS: atom_id res chain seq x y z
N MET A 1 74.18 -38.79 -9.41
CA MET A 1 73.91 -37.42 -8.88
C MET A 1 72.50 -37.45 -8.37
N PHE A 2 72.34 -37.76 -7.09
CA PHE A 2 70.99 -37.89 -6.47
C PHE A 2 70.59 -36.56 -5.89
N LEU A 3 69.46 -36.01 -6.40
CA LEU A 3 68.79 -34.79 -5.87
C LEU A 3 67.83 -35.24 -4.74
N THR A 4 68.22 -34.99 -3.50
CA THR A 4 67.36 -35.15 -2.33
C THR A 4 66.43 -33.92 -2.21
N SER A 5 65.11 -34.13 -2.30
CA SER A 5 64.11 -33.13 -2.05
C SER A 5 64.02 -32.78 -0.54
N PRO A 6 63.89 -31.49 -0.15
CA PRO A 6 63.74 -31.12 1.25
C PRO A 6 62.32 -31.43 1.75
N SER A 7 62.24 -32.27 2.77
CA SER A 7 61.00 -32.53 3.50
C SER A 7 60.63 -31.30 4.36
N LEU A 8 59.60 -30.53 3.98
CA LEU A 8 59.05 -29.47 4.79
C LEU A 8 58.36 -30.07 6.04
N LYS A 9 59.07 -29.99 7.18
CA LYS A 9 58.51 -30.35 8.50
C LYS A 9 57.68 -29.14 8.99
N PHE A 10 56.35 -29.15 8.78
CA PHE A 10 55.48 -28.19 9.39
C PHE A 10 55.34 -28.47 10.90
N PRO A 11 55.39 -27.41 11.77
CA PRO A 11 55.24 -27.60 13.22
C PRO A 11 53.81 -28.13 13.52
N ILE A 12 53.71 -28.91 14.60
CA ILE A 12 52.48 -29.64 14.99
C ILE A 12 51.25 -28.69 15.05
N TYR A 13 51.44 -27.45 15.46
CA TYR A 13 50.37 -26.43 15.50
C TYR A 13 49.80 -26.04 14.13
N SER A 14 50.61 -26.05 13.06
CA SER A 14 50.11 -25.76 11.70
C SER A 14 49.25 -26.89 11.16
N ARG A 15 49.56 -28.15 11.54
CA ARG A 15 48.73 -29.31 11.17
C ARG A 15 47.39 -29.32 11.88
N LEU A 16 47.36 -28.90 13.16
CA LEU A 16 46.11 -28.73 13.92
C LEU A 16 45.23 -27.59 13.38
N LEU A 17 45.83 -26.47 13.01
CA LEU A 17 45.10 -25.34 12.41
C LEU A 17 44.51 -25.69 11.02
N ILE A 18 45.27 -26.41 10.20
CA ILE A 18 44.82 -26.89 8.89
C ILE A 18 43.67 -27.89 9.05
N SER A 19 43.78 -28.83 10.01
CA SER A 19 42.73 -29.80 10.31
C SER A 19 41.47 -29.12 10.82
N LEU A 20 41.58 -28.08 11.65
CA LEU A 20 40.46 -27.30 12.17
C LEU A 20 39.80 -26.49 11.05
N MET A 21 40.58 -25.87 10.15
CA MET A 21 40.03 -25.14 8.98
C MET A 21 39.34 -26.09 8.00
N ILE A 22 39.87 -27.27 7.74
CA ILE A 22 39.23 -28.27 6.87
C ILE A 22 37.94 -28.79 7.52
N SER A 23 37.90 -29.01 8.82
CA SER A 23 36.69 -29.39 9.56
C SER A 23 35.63 -28.31 9.54
N LEU A 24 36.01 -27.03 9.66
CA LEU A 24 35.10 -25.89 9.58
C LEU A 24 34.53 -25.68 8.15
N MET A 25 35.34 -25.97 7.13
CA MET A 25 34.95 -25.90 5.73
C MET A 25 33.96 -27.01 5.31
N LEU A 26 34.05 -28.18 5.94
CA LEU A 26 33.14 -29.31 5.71
C LEU A 26 31.74 -29.09 6.31
N VAL A 27 31.59 -28.24 7.33
CA VAL A 27 30.31 -27.93 7.97
C VAL A 27 29.47 -26.96 7.12
N THR A 28 30.07 -26.20 6.21
CA THR A 28 29.34 -25.19 5.39
C THR A 28 28.69 -25.77 4.13
N VAL A 29 28.93 -27.05 3.78
CA VAL A 29 28.42 -27.66 2.53
C VAL A 29 27.03 -28.31 2.68
N THR A 30 26.45 -28.36 3.89
CA THR A 30 25.18 -29.07 4.13
C THR A 30 23.93 -28.15 4.02
N GLY A 31 23.97 -27.05 3.25
CA GLY A 31 22.95 -25.98 3.25
C GLY A 31 22.05 -25.82 2.05
N CYS A 32 22.08 -26.65 1.02
CA CYS A 32 21.10 -26.58 -0.07
C CYS A 32 20.43 -27.93 -0.29
N ARG A 33 19.46 -28.25 0.56
CA ARG A 33 18.49 -29.28 0.23
C ARG A 33 17.61 -28.72 -0.89
N LYS A 34 17.96 -28.98 -2.16
CA LYS A 34 17.06 -28.87 -3.28
C LYS A 34 15.87 -29.78 -2.97
N ASP A 35 14.72 -29.19 -2.64
CA ASP A 35 13.48 -29.95 -2.57
C ASP A 35 13.33 -30.64 -3.93
N LYS A 36 13.54 -31.95 -3.96
CA LYS A 36 13.30 -32.76 -5.14
C LYS A 36 11.83 -32.56 -5.49
N ILE A 37 11.56 -31.97 -6.66
CA ILE A 37 10.21 -31.98 -7.26
C ILE A 37 9.92 -33.46 -7.45
N GLU A 38 9.07 -34.03 -6.58
CA GLU A 38 8.63 -35.42 -6.72
C GLU A 38 7.89 -35.53 -8.05
N ASP A 39 8.49 -36.27 -8.96
CA ASP A 39 7.95 -36.52 -10.28
C ASP A 39 6.70 -37.42 -10.13
N GLY A 40 5.52 -36.90 -10.45
CA GLY A 40 4.29 -37.67 -10.49
C GLY A 40 3.06 -37.06 -9.76
N ARG A 41 3.25 -36.09 -8.84
CA ARG A 41 2.10 -35.52 -8.11
C ARG A 41 1.17 -34.73 -9.04
N GLN A 42 -0.15 -34.96 -8.88
CA GLN A 42 -1.18 -34.23 -9.62
C GLN A 42 -1.29 -32.77 -9.15
N ALA A 43 -1.79 -31.90 -10.03
CA ALA A 43 -2.00 -30.47 -9.71
C ALA A 43 -2.89 -30.26 -8.48
N SER A 44 -3.90 -31.12 -8.28
CA SER A 44 -4.77 -31.11 -7.10
C SER A 44 -4.05 -31.38 -5.79
N GLU A 45 -3.11 -32.33 -5.80
CA GLU A 45 -2.31 -32.68 -4.61
C GLU A 45 -1.33 -31.54 -4.26
N MET A 46 -0.65 -31.00 -5.27
CA MET A 46 0.25 -29.87 -5.08
C MET A 46 -0.49 -28.63 -4.58
N TYR A 47 -1.71 -28.40 -5.10
CA TYR A 47 -2.56 -27.31 -4.61
C TYR A 47 -2.96 -27.51 -3.15
N SER A 48 -3.40 -28.74 -2.79
CA SER A 48 -3.83 -29.03 -1.41
C SER A 48 -2.67 -28.89 -0.41
N ASP A 49 -1.46 -29.27 -0.79
CA ASP A 49 -0.25 -29.10 0.02
C ASP A 49 0.07 -27.60 0.21
N ALA A 50 0.03 -26.82 -0.87
CA ALA A 50 0.25 -25.39 -0.80
C ALA A 50 -0.80 -24.69 0.07
N LYS A 51 -2.06 -25.09 -0.06
CA LYS A 51 -3.18 -24.60 0.74
C LYS A 51 -3.01 -24.92 2.23
N ARG A 52 -2.56 -26.11 2.58
CA ARG A 52 -2.26 -26.48 3.96
C ARG A 52 -1.19 -25.58 4.57
N TYR A 53 -0.13 -25.23 3.81
CA TYR A 53 0.88 -24.26 4.29
C TYR A 53 0.30 -22.85 4.45
N LEU A 54 -0.59 -22.43 3.55
CA LEU A 54 -1.28 -21.14 3.63
C LEU A 54 -2.14 -21.07 4.91
N ASP A 55 -2.96 -22.11 5.15
CA ASP A 55 -3.86 -22.19 6.29
C ASP A 55 -3.08 -22.28 7.63
N ALA A 56 -1.92 -22.92 7.62
CA ALA A 56 -0.97 -22.92 8.73
C ALA A 56 -0.17 -21.62 8.87
N GLN A 57 -0.49 -20.58 8.09
CA GLN A 57 0.20 -19.28 8.07
C GLN A 57 1.72 -19.39 7.79
N ASN A 58 2.16 -20.49 7.18
CA ASN A 58 3.52 -20.65 6.73
C ASN A 58 3.71 -20.03 5.34
N TRP A 59 3.68 -18.69 5.31
CA TRP A 59 3.65 -17.91 4.07
C TRP A 59 4.80 -18.26 3.13
N GLY A 60 6.01 -18.42 3.67
CA GLY A 60 7.18 -18.73 2.86
C GLY A 60 7.10 -20.10 2.17
N ARG A 61 6.55 -21.14 2.83
CA ARG A 61 6.30 -22.44 2.20
C ARG A 61 5.14 -22.40 1.22
N ALA A 62 4.05 -21.72 1.58
CA ALA A 62 2.91 -21.53 0.69
C ALA A 62 3.34 -20.88 -0.62
N ILE A 63 4.08 -19.77 -0.56
CA ILE A 63 4.62 -19.07 -1.73
C ILE A 63 5.41 -20.02 -2.63
N ARG A 64 6.39 -20.74 -2.09
CA ARG A 64 7.21 -21.68 -2.88
C ARG A 64 6.37 -22.79 -3.51
N SER A 65 5.40 -23.34 -2.76
CA SER A 65 4.55 -24.42 -3.25
C SER A 65 3.64 -23.97 -4.38
N TYR A 66 3.03 -22.77 -4.28
CA TYR A 66 2.21 -22.20 -5.35
C TYR A 66 3.03 -21.83 -6.58
N GLN A 67 4.24 -21.31 -6.41
CA GLN A 67 5.16 -21.06 -7.52
C GLN A 67 5.56 -22.34 -8.25
N THR A 68 5.86 -23.41 -7.50
CA THR A 68 6.17 -24.72 -8.08
C THR A 68 4.98 -25.29 -8.85
N LEU A 69 3.77 -25.17 -8.29
CA LEU A 69 2.54 -25.57 -8.96
C LEU A 69 2.35 -24.83 -10.29
N ALA A 70 2.47 -23.50 -10.27
CA ALA A 70 2.30 -22.67 -11.46
C ALA A 70 3.35 -22.93 -12.54
N THR A 71 4.58 -23.31 -12.14
CA THR A 71 5.65 -23.68 -13.08
C THR A 71 5.40 -25.03 -13.72
N ARG A 72 4.90 -25.99 -12.95
CA ARG A 72 4.68 -27.36 -13.43
C ARG A 72 3.37 -27.51 -14.23
N TYR A 73 2.33 -26.83 -13.79
CA TYR A 73 1.01 -26.81 -14.39
C TYR A 73 0.61 -25.38 -14.72
N PRO A 74 1.10 -24.81 -15.84
CA PRO A 74 0.90 -23.39 -16.14
C PRO A 74 -0.55 -23.01 -16.44
N PHE A 75 -1.42 -24.01 -16.68
CA PHE A 75 -2.83 -23.81 -17.05
C PHE A 75 -3.76 -24.66 -16.17
N GLY A 76 -5.01 -24.20 -16.05
CA GLY A 76 -6.07 -24.92 -15.38
C GLY A 76 -6.47 -24.31 -14.04
N ARG A 77 -7.66 -24.76 -13.55
CA ARG A 77 -8.34 -24.19 -12.39
C ARG A 77 -7.46 -24.08 -11.11
N TYR A 78 -6.57 -25.04 -10.88
CA TYR A 78 -5.71 -25.03 -9.70
C TYR A 78 -4.63 -23.96 -9.81
N THR A 79 -4.14 -23.70 -11.00
CA THR A 79 -3.16 -22.65 -11.25
C THR A 79 -3.80 -21.28 -11.17
N GLU A 80 -4.99 -21.11 -11.73
CA GLU A 80 -5.76 -19.87 -11.61
C GLU A 80 -6.02 -19.53 -10.13
N GLN A 81 -6.58 -20.49 -9.38
CA GLN A 81 -6.83 -20.29 -7.95
C GLN A 81 -5.53 -20.06 -7.15
N SER A 82 -4.46 -20.77 -7.50
CA SER A 82 -3.17 -20.62 -6.82
C SER A 82 -2.55 -19.25 -7.01
N GLN A 83 -2.79 -18.55 -8.13
CA GLN A 83 -2.31 -17.19 -8.35
C GLN A 83 -2.99 -16.19 -7.41
N LEU A 84 -4.28 -16.35 -7.14
CA LEU A 84 -4.98 -15.53 -6.15
C LEU A 84 -4.43 -15.75 -4.74
N GLU A 85 -4.27 -17.01 -4.35
CA GLU A 85 -3.75 -17.37 -3.03
C GLU A 85 -2.28 -16.99 -2.87
N LEU A 86 -1.51 -17.00 -3.97
CA LEU A 86 -0.13 -16.52 -4.00
C LEU A 86 -0.06 -15.00 -3.76
N ALA A 87 -0.97 -14.22 -4.37
CA ALA A 87 -1.06 -12.78 -4.11
C ALA A 87 -1.36 -12.51 -2.63
N TYR A 88 -2.30 -13.27 -2.03
CA TYR A 88 -2.60 -13.19 -0.61
C TYR A 88 -1.41 -13.61 0.27
N ALA A 89 -0.72 -14.70 -0.09
CA ALA A 89 0.45 -15.17 0.65
C ALA A 89 1.59 -14.13 0.66
N TYR A 90 1.83 -13.46 -0.47
CA TYR A 90 2.79 -12.36 -0.54
C TYR A 90 2.38 -11.17 0.32
N HIS A 91 1.10 -10.79 0.28
CA HIS A 91 0.57 -9.73 1.13
C HIS A 91 0.80 -10.05 2.61
N LYS A 92 0.44 -11.26 3.06
CA LYS A 92 0.62 -11.70 4.45
C LYS A 92 2.09 -11.89 4.85
N ALA A 93 2.96 -12.17 3.90
CA ALA A 93 4.41 -12.25 4.10
C ALA A 93 5.10 -10.88 4.17
N GLY A 94 4.36 -9.76 3.99
CA GLY A 94 4.93 -8.43 3.98
C GLY A 94 5.77 -8.11 2.74
N ASN A 95 5.42 -8.73 1.60
CA ASN A 95 6.05 -8.46 0.30
C ASN A 95 5.01 -7.78 -0.63
N PRO A 96 4.79 -6.47 -0.47
CA PRO A 96 3.74 -5.76 -1.18
C PRO A 96 3.97 -5.71 -2.69
N GLU A 97 5.20 -5.54 -3.17
CA GLU A 97 5.50 -5.46 -4.61
C GLU A 97 5.11 -6.77 -5.32
N ALA A 98 5.46 -7.91 -4.72
CA ALA A 98 5.08 -9.22 -5.27
C ALA A 98 3.57 -9.45 -5.20
N ALA A 99 2.91 -9.02 -4.13
CA ALA A 99 1.45 -9.12 -3.98
C ALA A 99 0.73 -8.31 -5.06
N LEU A 100 1.09 -7.03 -5.24
CA LEU A 100 0.53 -6.14 -6.25
C LEU A 100 0.77 -6.67 -7.66
N SER A 101 2.01 -7.03 -7.98
CA SER A 101 2.37 -7.59 -9.30
C SER A 101 1.61 -8.87 -9.62
N THR A 102 1.40 -9.75 -8.63
CA THR A 102 0.68 -11.01 -8.81
C THR A 102 -0.83 -10.75 -8.99
N ALA A 103 -1.42 -9.85 -8.21
CA ALA A 103 -2.83 -9.47 -8.35
C ALA A 103 -3.09 -8.80 -9.69
N ASP A 104 -2.25 -7.86 -10.12
CA ASP A 104 -2.35 -7.20 -11.42
C ASP A 104 -2.25 -8.17 -12.59
N ARG A 105 -1.31 -9.12 -12.52
CA ARG A 105 -1.19 -10.16 -13.53
C ARG A 105 -2.45 -11.01 -13.60
N PHE A 106 -3.01 -11.40 -12.44
CA PHE A 106 -4.26 -12.16 -12.40
C PHE A 106 -5.42 -11.40 -13.06
N ILE A 107 -5.62 -10.14 -12.72
CA ILE A 107 -6.68 -9.29 -13.28
C ILE A 107 -6.57 -9.19 -14.79
N ARG A 108 -5.33 -9.02 -15.31
CA ARG A 108 -5.10 -8.95 -16.77
C ARG A 108 -5.28 -10.27 -17.47
N THR A 109 -4.88 -11.38 -16.84
CA THR A 109 -4.90 -12.72 -17.47
C THR A 109 -6.29 -13.35 -17.39
N TYR A 110 -7.02 -13.11 -16.30
CA TYR A 110 -8.29 -13.74 -16.01
C TYR A 110 -9.40 -12.73 -15.65
N PRO A 111 -9.72 -11.77 -16.54
CA PRO A 111 -10.65 -10.68 -16.22
C PRO A 111 -12.09 -11.12 -15.94
N SER A 112 -12.47 -12.30 -16.43
CA SER A 112 -13.79 -12.89 -16.25
C SER A 112 -13.83 -14.03 -15.20
N HIS A 113 -12.75 -14.21 -14.45
CA HIS A 113 -12.72 -15.24 -13.41
C HIS A 113 -13.72 -14.93 -12.28
N PRO A 114 -14.47 -15.93 -11.76
CA PRO A 114 -15.47 -15.71 -10.70
C PRO A 114 -14.96 -14.98 -9.45
N ASN A 115 -13.67 -15.12 -9.13
CA ASN A 115 -13.04 -14.51 -7.98
C ASN A 115 -12.09 -13.36 -8.37
N VAL A 116 -12.28 -12.71 -9.51
CA VAL A 116 -11.42 -11.58 -9.92
C VAL A 116 -11.58 -10.38 -8.97
N ASP A 117 -12.77 -10.22 -8.39
CA ASP A 117 -13.05 -9.25 -7.34
C ASP A 117 -12.10 -9.37 -6.15
N TYR A 118 -11.72 -10.60 -5.77
CA TYR A 118 -10.73 -10.82 -4.72
C TYR A 118 -9.34 -10.27 -5.09
N ALA A 119 -8.94 -10.37 -6.35
CA ALA A 119 -7.66 -9.80 -6.79
C ALA A 119 -7.64 -8.27 -6.67
N PHE A 120 -8.75 -7.60 -7.04
CA PHE A 120 -8.91 -6.15 -6.80
C PHE A 120 -8.86 -5.81 -5.31
N TYR A 121 -9.53 -6.62 -4.49
CA TYR A 121 -9.53 -6.43 -3.04
C TYR A 121 -8.13 -6.56 -2.43
N ILE A 122 -7.36 -7.61 -2.79
CA ILE A 122 -5.98 -7.80 -2.30
C ILE A 122 -5.08 -6.66 -2.75
N ARG A 123 -5.23 -6.14 -3.96
CA ARG A 123 -4.48 -4.99 -4.45
C ARG A 123 -4.74 -3.75 -3.59
N GLY A 124 -6.01 -3.41 -3.39
CA GLY A 124 -6.42 -2.30 -2.53
C GLY A 124 -5.98 -2.48 -1.07
N LEU A 125 -6.10 -3.70 -0.53
CA LEU A 125 -5.69 -4.01 0.85
C LEU A 125 -4.16 -3.89 1.04
N THR A 126 -3.38 -4.34 0.06
CA THR A 126 -1.92 -4.25 0.09
C THR A 126 -1.46 -2.80 0.11
N ASN A 127 -2.03 -1.95 -0.76
CA ASN A 127 -1.76 -0.51 -0.78
C ASN A 127 -2.24 0.18 0.51
N TYR A 128 -3.39 -0.26 1.07
CA TYR A 128 -3.92 0.25 2.32
C TYR A 128 -2.97 -0.03 3.49
N GLU A 129 -2.46 -1.25 3.61
CA GLU A 129 -1.57 -1.63 4.72
C GLU A 129 -0.17 -1.02 4.60
N GLN A 130 0.33 -0.77 3.39
CA GLN A 130 1.54 0.04 3.18
C GLN A 130 1.38 1.45 3.78
N ARG A 131 0.19 2.02 3.67
CA ARG A 131 -0.14 3.33 4.22
C ARG A 131 -0.28 3.29 5.75
N VAL A 132 -0.99 2.29 6.28
CA VAL A 132 -1.40 2.17 7.70
C VAL A 132 -0.38 1.35 8.52
N GLY A 133 0.89 1.30 8.14
CA GLY A 133 1.92 0.53 8.82
C GLY A 133 2.01 0.80 10.35
N PHE A 134 2.69 -0.10 11.06
CA PHE A 134 2.83 -0.12 12.52
C PHE A 134 3.13 1.24 13.19
N MET A 135 3.92 2.09 12.52
CA MET A 135 4.28 3.43 13.03
C MET A 135 3.10 4.41 13.08
N GLU A 136 2.10 4.24 12.22
CA GLU A 136 0.91 5.10 12.16
C GLU A 136 0.00 4.88 13.38
N ARG A 137 -0.07 3.66 13.85
CA ARG A 137 -0.82 3.30 15.06
C ARG A 137 -0.21 3.94 16.31
N MET A 138 1.10 4.26 16.28
CA MET A 138 1.82 4.87 17.41
C MET A 138 1.99 6.40 17.29
N MET A 139 1.95 6.98 16.10
CA MET A 139 2.18 8.42 15.87
C MET A 139 1.24 9.01 14.80
N PRO A 140 -0.03 9.26 15.11
CA PRO A 140 -1.02 9.76 14.14
C PRO A 140 -0.65 11.11 13.50
N SER A 141 0.10 11.96 14.23
CA SER A 141 0.41 13.33 13.79
C SER A 141 1.44 13.42 12.64
N ARG A 142 2.29 12.41 12.45
CA ARG A 142 3.30 12.38 11.37
C ARG A 142 2.84 11.73 10.07
N VAL A 143 1.64 11.18 10.07
CA VAL A 143 1.02 10.51 8.91
C VAL A 143 0.71 11.48 7.78
N ARG A 144 0.51 12.75 8.11
CA ARG A 144 0.09 13.81 7.19
C ARG A 144 1.19 14.26 6.22
N ASP A 145 2.45 14.13 6.61
CA ASP A 145 3.61 14.63 5.84
C ASP A 145 4.20 13.58 4.89
N ARG A 146 3.63 12.37 4.84
CA ARG A 146 4.15 11.26 4.02
C ARG A 146 3.56 11.26 2.61
N ASP A 147 4.28 10.61 1.72
CA ASP A 147 3.80 10.30 0.39
C ASP A 147 2.42 9.61 0.43
N GLN A 148 1.44 10.21 -0.25
CA GLN A 148 0.05 9.74 -0.30
C GLN A 148 -0.20 8.78 -1.48
N THR A 149 0.84 8.36 -2.20
CA THR A 149 0.71 7.52 -3.39
C THR A 149 -0.01 6.21 -3.07
N ALA A 150 0.43 5.47 -2.06
CA ALA A 150 -0.21 4.21 -1.67
C ALA A 150 -1.67 4.42 -1.22
N ALA A 151 -1.98 5.54 -0.54
CA ALA A 151 -3.36 5.85 -0.14
C ALA A 151 -4.26 6.13 -1.35
N ARG A 152 -3.76 6.88 -2.35
CA ARG A 152 -4.51 7.17 -3.59
C ARG A 152 -4.70 5.90 -4.42
N GLU A 153 -3.67 5.06 -4.53
CA GLU A 153 -3.76 3.76 -5.20
C GLU A 153 -4.81 2.87 -4.52
N SER A 154 -4.74 2.73 -3.19
CA SER A 154 -5.71 1.95 -2.43
C SER A 154 -7.16 2.47 -2.62
N PHE A 155 -7.35 3.79 -2.57
CA PHE A 155 -8.67 4.40 -2.78
C PHE A 155 -9.20 4.06 -4.17
N ARG A 156 -8.37 4.17 -5.21
CA ARG A 156 -8.72 3.84 -6.59
C ARG A 156 -9.03 2.36 -6.78
N ASP A 157 -8.24 1.49 -6.16
CA ASP A 157 -8.42 0.03 -6.25
C ASP A 157 -9.75 -0.40 -5.60
N PHE A 158 -10.09 0.14 -4.43
CA PHE A 158 -11.38 -0.13 -3.79
C PHE A 158 -12.55 0.48 -4.53
N ASP A 159 -12.41 1.68 -5.11
CA ASP A 159 -13.42 2.30 -5.94
C ASP A 159 -13.72 1.45 -7.19
N GLU A 160 -12.66 0.96 -7.86
CA GLU A 160 -12.79 0.05 -9.00
C GLU A 160 -13.48 -1.25 -8.62
N LEU A 161 -13.12 -1.86 -7.48
CA LEU A 161 -13.77 -3.04 -6.94
C LEU A 161 -15.28 -2.81 -6.77
N ILE A 162 -15.67 -1.73 -6.09
CA ILE A 162 -17.07 -1.44 -5.75
C ILE A 162 -17.90 -1.14 -7.01
N ARG A 163 -17.31 -0.42 -7.99
CA ARG A 163 -18.01 -0.10 -9.25
C ARG A 163 -18.18 -1.31 -10.15
N ARG A 164 -17.17 -2.17 -10.24
CA ARG A 164 -17.22 -3.35 -11.14
C ARG A 164 -17.93 -4.55 -10.51
N PHE A 165 -17.85 -4.66 -9.19
CA PHE A 165 -18.36 -5.81 -8.44
C PHE A 165 -19.14 -5.34 -7.19
N PRO A 166 -20.28 -4.66 -7.39
CA PRO A 166 -21.04 -4.06 -6.27
C PRO A 166 -21.54 -5.10 -5.26
N ASP A 167 -21.80 -6.34 -5.73
CA ASP A 167 -22.27 -7.47 -4.93
C ASP A 167 -21.15 -8.35 -4.39
N SER A 168 -19.89 -7.97 -4.58
CA SER A 168 -18.75 -8.68 -4.01
C SER A 168 -18.84 -8.73 -2.50
N ARG A 169 -18.54 -9.88 -1.91
CA ARG A 169 -18.45 -10.03 -0.44
C ARG A 169 -17.41 -9.11 0.20
N TYR A 170 -16.47 -8.58 -0.58
CA TYR A 170 -15.42 -7.66 -0.14
C TYR A 170 -15.86 -6.19 -0.22
N ALA A 171 -16.94 -5.89 -0.94
CA ALA A 171 -17.40 -4.52 -1.13
C ALA A 171 -17.77 -3.79 0.17
N PRO A 172 -18.39 -4.40 1.19
CA PRO A 172 -18.66 -3.72 2.46
C PRO A 172 -17.39 -3.27 3.19
N ASP A 173 -16.38 -4.14 3.30
CA ASP A 173 -15.09 -3.77 3.92
C ASP A 173 -14.34 -2.70 3.10
N ALA A 174 -14.34 -2.83 1.77
CA ALA A 174 -13.75 -1.85 0.89
C ALA A 174 -14.38 -0.46 1.06
N ARG A 175 -15.72 -0.36 1.15
CA ARG A 175 -16.43 0.91 1.42
C ARG A 175 -16.01 1.53 2.75
N GLN A 176 -15.89 0.72 3.81
CA GLN A 176 -15.45 1.21 5.11
C GLN A 176 -14.03 1.79 5.06
N ARG A 177 -13.11 1.10 4.39
CA ARG A 177 -11.73 1.59 4.19
C ARG A 177 -11.68 2.84 3.33
N MET A 178 -12.51 2.92 2.31
CA MET A 178 -12.62 4.11 1.45
C MET A 178 -13.06 5.35 2.24
N VAL A 179 -13.96 5.24 3.21
CA VAL A 179 -14.33 6.37 4.06
C VAL A 179 -13.11 6.92 4.80
N PHE A 180 -12.30 6.04 5.38
CA PHE A 180 -11.06 6.43 6.07
C PHE A 180 -10.07 7.09 5.10
N LEU A 181 -9.82 6.47 3.94
CA LEU A 181 -8.90 6.99 2.92
C LEU A 181 -9.35 8.35 2.40
N ARG A 182 -10.64 8.48 2.04
CA ARG A 182 -11.25 9.71 1.57
C ARG A 182 -11.02 10.86 2.55
N ASN A 183 -11.31 10.64 3.82
CA ASN A 183 -11.18 11.68 4.84
C ASN A 183 -9.72 12.12 5.01
N ASN A 184 -8.78 11.17 5.03
CA ASN A 184 -7.37 11.48 5.14
C ASN A 184 -6.80 12.17 3.91
N LEU A 185 -7.18 11.72 2.70
CA LEU A 185 -6.72 12.32 1.45
C LEU A 185 -7.27 13.73 1.26
N SER A 186 -8.55 13.95 1.56
CA SER A 186 -9.15 15.29 1.55
C SER A 186 -8.44 16.22 2.52
N PHE A 187 -8.19 15.75 3.74
CA PHE A 187 -7.45 16.54 4.73
C PHE A 187 -6.05 16.94 4.23
N TYR A 188 -5.32 15.98 3.63
CA TYR A 188 -4.00 16.26 3.07
C TYR A 188 -4.05 17.33 1.96
N GLU A 189 -4.99 17.24 1.03
CA GLU A 189 -5.11 18.23 -0.05
C GLU A 189 -5.40 19.63 0.51
N LEU A 190 -6.22 19.72 1.55
CA LEU A 190 -6.49 21.01 2.19
C LEU A 190 -5.33 21.55 3.00
N ASP A 191 -4.52 20.69 3.58
CA ASP A 191 -3.28 21.10 4.27
C ASP A 191 -2.30 21.74 3.26
N VAL A 192 -2.18 21.13 2.08
CA VAL A 192 -1.41 21.68 0.96
C VAL A 192 -2.05 22.98 0.44
N ALA A 193 -3.38 23.04 0.34
CA ALA A 193 -4.10 24.26 -0.08
C ALA A 193 -3.83 25.42 0.90
N ARG A 194 -3.93 25.17 2.21
CA ARG A 194 -3.61 26.15 3.26
C ARG A 194 -2.14 26.62 3.19
N TYR A 195 -1.20 25.72 2.88
CA TYR A 195 0.19 26.10 2.68
C TYR A 195 0.33 27.10 1.52
N TYR A 196 -0.30 26.85 0.38
CA TYR A 196 -0.28 27.77 -0.76
C TYR A 196 -1.00 29.10 -0.45
N LEU A 197 -2.13 29.05 0.27
CA LEU A 197 -2.86 30.23 0.68
C LEU A 197 -2.00 31.18 1.53
N ARG A 198 -1.26 30.64 2.54
CA ARG A 198 -0.32 31.43 3.34
C ARG A 198 0.80 32.08 2.51
N ARG A 199 1.17 31.46 1.40
CA ARG A 199 2.17 31.99 0.47
C ARG A 199 1.61 32.89 -0.60
N LYS A 200 0.31 33.22 -0.53
CA LYS A 200 -0.41 34.01 -1.52
C LYS A 200 -0.40 33.41 -2.94
N ALA A 201 -0.17 32.12 -3.05
CA ALA A 201 -0.23 31.35 -4.29
C ALA A 201 -1.69 30.89 -4.53
N TYR A 202 -2.60 31.83 -4.72
CA TYR A 202 -4.05 31.62 -4.70
C TYR A 202 -4.53 30.64 -5.76
N VAL A 203 -3.97 30.66 -6.96
CA VAL A 203 -4.29 29.70 -8.02
C VAL A 203 -3.98 28.27 -7.59
N ALA A 204 -2.82 28.04 -6.99
CA ALA A 204 -2.43 26.72 -6.50
C ALA A 204 -3.31 26.28 -5.33
N SER A 205 -3.66 27.20 -4.42
CA SER A 205 -4.57 26.96 -3.30
C SER A 205 -5.96 26.55 -3.81
N ALA A 206 -6.55 27.34 -4.72
CA ALA A 206 -7.85 27.05 -5.32
C ALA A 206 -7.89 25.71 -6.03
N ASN A 207 -6.85 25.37 -6.80
CA ASN A 207 -6.76 24.09 -7.49
C ASN A 207 -6.74 22.90 -6.52
N ARG A 208 -6.04 23.01 -5.38
CA ARG A 208 -6.03 21.96 -4.35
C ARG A 208 -7.37 21.81 -3.63
N ALA A 209 -8.00 22.94 -3.26
CA ALA A 209 -9.33 22.91 -2.63
C ALA A 209 -10.39 22.33 -3.58
N ARG A 210 -10.39 22.75 -4.85
CA ARG A 210 -11.29 22.20 -5.88
C ARG A 210 -11.05 20.70 -6.09
N TYR A 211 -9.79 20.27 -6.20
CA TYR A 211 -9.46 18.86 -6.34
C TYR A 211 -10.00 18.03 -5.15
N ALA A 212 -9.91 18.55 -3.93
CA ALA A 212 -10.47 17.86 -2.76
C ALA A 212 -12.00 17.72 -2.85
N ILE A 213 -12.70 18.75 -3.31
CA ILE A 213 -14.17 18.75 -3.48
C ILE A 213 -14.58 17.72 -4.54
N GLU A 214 -13.91 17.72 -5.69
CA GLU A 214 -14.26 16.91 -6.84
C GLU A 214 -13.90 15.42 -6.63
N THR A 215 -12.76 15.15 -5.98
CA THR A 215 -12.22 13.78 -5.86
C THR A 215 -12.69 13.06 -4.59
N TYR A 216 -12.91 13.80 -3.51
CA TYR A 216 -13.23 13.24 -2.19
C TYR A 216 -14.56 13.76 -1.63
N PRO A 217 -15.68 13.69 -2.39
CA PRO A 217 -16.96 14.20 -1.95
C PRO A 217 -17.43 13.51 -0.67
N GLY A 218 -18.15 14.27 0.18
CA GLY A 218 -18.65 13.76 1.46
C GLY A 218 -17.59 13.58 2.55
N SER A 219 -16.40 14.13 2.37
CA SER A 219 -15.41 14.27 3.43
C SER A 219 -15.89 15.31 4.46
N PRO A 220 -15.55 15.17 5.76
CA PRO A 220 -15.81 16.18 6.78
C PRO A 220 -15.17 17.53 6.50
N GLU A 221 -14.19 17.58 5.60
CA GLU A 221 -13.42 18.76 5.26
C GLU A 221 -14.06 19.63 4.16
N MET A 222 -15.24 19.28 3.66
CA MET A 222 -15.84 19.99 2.52
C MET A 222 -16.13 21.47 2.79
N GLY A 223 -16.60 21.80 4.00
CA GLY A 223 -16.81 23.21 4.41
C GLY A 223 -15.49 24.00 4.37
N ASN A 224 -14.42 23.44 4.92
CA ASN A 224 -13.07 24.02 4.90
C ASN A 224 -12.52 24.17 3.45
N ALA A 225 -12.86 23.23 2.56
CA ALA A 225 -12.47 23.32 1.16
C ALA A 225 -13.15 24.50 0.45
N LEU A 226 -14.45 24.68 0.68
CA LEU A 226 -15.21 25.81 0.14
C LEU A 226 -14.73 27.15 0.70
N GLU A 227 -14.41 27.23 1.99
CA GLU A 227 -13.80 28.42 2.60
C GLU A 227 -12.49 28.81 1.89
N ILE A 228 -11.55 27.85 1.74
CA ILE A 228 -10.27 28.10 1.07
C ILE A 228 -10.47 28.52 -0.38
N LEU A 229 -11.43 27.93 -1.06
CA LEU A 229 -11.75 28.24 -2.45
C LEU A 229 -12.32 29.65 -2.58
N HIS A 230 -13.27 30.03 -1.71
CA HIS A 230 -13.84 31.37 -1.65
C HIS A 230 -12.77 32.46 -1.41
N ILE A 231 -11.91 32.25 -0.40
CA ILE A 231 -10.80 33.17 -0.10
C ILE A 231 -9.86 33.28 -1.31
N SER A 232 -9.52 32.17 -1.92
CA SER A 232 -8.61 32.16 -3.07
C SER A 232 -9.19 32.91 -4.26
N TYR A 233 -10.48 32.75 -4.57
CA TYR A 233 -11.16 33.46 -5.66
C TYR A 233 -11.30 34.96 -5.36
N THR A 234 -11.59 35.31 -4.12
CA THR A 234 -11.64 36.72 -3.70
C THR A 234 -10.29 37.42 -3.89
N GLU A 235 -9.22 36.79 -3.46
CA GLU A 235 -7.86 37.34 -3.59
C GLU A 235 -7.33 37.37 -5.04
N MET A 236 -7.88 36.55 -5.91
CA MET A 236 -7.61 36.59 -7.36
C MET A 236 -8.44 37.63 -8.13
N GLY A 237 -9.38 38.32 -7.45
CA GLY A 237 -10.27 39.27 -8.12
C GLY A 237 -11.29 38.59 -9.03
N LEU A 238 -11.81 37.42 -8.65
CA LEU A 238 -12.80 36.62 -9.36
C LEU A 238 -14.13 36.63 -8.58
N PRO A 239 -14.88 37.77 -8.54
CA PRO A 239 -16.01 37.97 -7.65
C PRO A 239 -17.16 36.99 -7.91
N GLU A 240 -17.45 36.64 -9.15
CA GLU A 240 -18.53 35.72 -9.51
C GLU A 240 -18.29 34.34 -8.92
N LEU A 241 -17.08 33.80 -9.09
CA LEU A 241 -16.67 32.49 -8.54
C LEU A 241 -16.65 32.52 -7.01
N ALA A 242 -16.19 33.60 -6.41
CA ALA A 242 -16.19 33.76 -4.96
C ALA A 242 -17.61 33.77 -4.40
N GLU A 243 -18.56 34.55 -5.03
CA GLU A 243 -19.93 34.59 -4.61
C GLU A 243 -20.63 33.24 -4.74
N ASP A 244 -20.45 32.54 -5.85
CA ASP A 244 -21.03 31.21 -6.06
C ASP A 244 -20.49 30.17 -5.06
N THR A 245 -19.19 30.23 -4.76
CA THR A 245 -18.58 29.35 -3.73
C THR A 245 -19.16 29.67 -2.34
N MET A 246 -19.38 30.96 -2.02
CA MET A 246 -19.97 31.36 -0.77
C MET A 246 -21.44 30.89 -0.66
N LYS A 247 -22.24 31.00 -1.73
CA LYS A 247 -23.62 30.47 -1.76
C LYS A 247 -23.65 28.97 -1.44
N VAL A 248 -22.73 28.20 -2.03
CA VAL A 248 -22.62 26.76 -1.77
C VAL A 248 -22.24 26.49 -0.32
N LEU A 249 -21.30 27.26 0.25
CA LEU A 249 -20.90 27.15 1.65
C LEU A 249 -22.06 27.42 2.60
N VAL A 250 -22.76 28.52 2.41
CA VAL A 250 -23.92 28.91 3.25
C VAL A 250 -25.05 27.89 3.18
N LEU A 251 -25.31 27.36 1.98
CA LEU A 251 -26.40 26.41 1.78
C LEU A 251 -26.11 25.04 2.44
N ASN A 252 -24.90 24.57 2.35
CA ASN A 252 -24.54 23.19 2.80
C ASN A 252 -23.92 23.14 4.18
N TYR A 253 -23.33 24.24 4.65
CA TYR A 253 -22.59 24.32 5.92
C TYR A 253 -22.91 25.62 6.66
N PRO A 254 -24.18 25.89 7.01
CA PRO A 254 -24.61 27.19 7.59
C PRO A 254 -23.92 27.51 8.92
N ASP A 255 -23.55 26.47 9.68
CA ASP A 255 -22.86 26.60 10.98
C ASP A 255 -21.31 26.61 10.85
N HIS A 256 -20.79 26.77 9.63
CA HIS A 256 -19.33 26.76 9.42
C HIS A 256 -18.69 27.98 10.15
N PRO A 257 -17.59 27.80 10.92
CA PRO A 257 -16.98 28.87 11.72
C PRO A 257 -16.63 30.13 10.92
N TYR A 258 -16.30 29.97 9.65
CA TYR A 258 -16.04 31.10 8.74
C TYR A 258 -17.25 32.00 8.56
N LEU A 259 -18.46 31.45 8.57
CA LEU A 259 -19.72 32.21 8.40
C LEU A 259 -20.16 32.89 9.70
N VAL A 260 -19.90 32.26 10.85
CA VAL A 260 -20.36 32.73 12.17
C VAL A 260 -19.48 33.85 12.74
N GLY A 261 -18.42 34.24 12.01
CA GLY A 261 -17.65 35.44 12.38
C GLY A 261 -16.44 35.18 13.26
N GLU A 262 -16.05 33.94 13.48
CA GLU A 262 -14.76 33.61 14.09
C GLU A 262 -13.59 33.83 13.10
N LYS A 263 -13.44 35.04 12.60
CA LYS A 263 -12.23 35.45 11.83
C LYS A 263 -10.96 35.15 12.62
N GLU A 264 -11.01 35.26 13.93
CA GLU A 264 -9.91 34.91 14.84
C GLU A 264 -9.62 33.39 14.87
N GLY A 265 -10.62 32.53 14.76
CA GLY A 265 -10.47 31.08 14.78
C GLY A 265 -9.71 30.55 13.55
N PHE A 266 -9.93 31.12 12.37
CA PHE A 266 -9.21 30.75 11.15
C PHE A 266 -7.73 31.13 11.23
N PHE A 267 -7.42 32.38 11.58
CA PHE A 267 -6.03 32.85 11.73
C PHE A 267 -5.32 32.18 12.91
N ARG A 268 -6.00 31.90 14.03
CA ARG A 268 -5.46 31.20 15.18
C ARG A 268 -5.14 29.72 14.90
N ARG A 269 -5.99 29.01 14.11
CA ARG A 269 -5.68 27.65 13.61
C ARG A 269 -4.55 27.64 12.57
N MET A 270 -4.46 28.69 11.77
CA MET A 270 -3.43 28.80 10.73
C MET A 270 -2.06 29.21 11.31
N TRP A 271 -2.05 29.86 12.48
CA TRP A 271 -0.83 30.35 13.16
C TRP A 271 -0.83 29.99 14.64
N PRO A 272 -0.62 28.72 15.00
CA PRO A 272 -0.60 28.30 16.41
C PRO A 272 0.59 28.87 17.21
N PHE A 273 1.52 29.60 16.57
CA PHE A 273 2.72 30.17 17.15
C PHE A 273 2.85 31.69 16.97
N GLY A 274 1.81 32.37 16.60
CA GLY A 274 1.77 33.83 16.66
C GLY A 274 1.77 34.24 18.10
N LYS A 275 2.96 34.55 18.64
CA LYS A 275 3.12 35.22 19.91
C LYS A 275 2.79 36.70 19.76
N ASP A 276 2.16 37.20 20.80
CA ASP A 276 2.01 38.61 21.18
C ASP A 276 3.27 39.45 20.97
#